data_973275d57a4632db2fd8fea569e196ac
#
_entry.id   973275d57a4632db2fd8fea569e196ac
#
_cell.length_a   1.000
_cell.length_b   1.000
_cell.length_c   1.000
_cell.angle_alpha   90.00
_cell.angle_beta   90.00
_cell.angle_gamma   90.00
#
_symmetry.space_group_name_H-M   'P 1'
#
loop_
_entity.id
_entity.type
_entity.pdbx_description
1 polymer ?
#
loop_
_entity_poly.entity_id
_entity_poly.type
_entity_poly.pdbx_seq_one_letter_code
_entity_poly.pdbx_strand_id
1 'polypeptide(L)'
;KIQNFCLNIVKFLERVGAEAKWSGRNDLVILDKEGKERKISGSAMKIQEDKLLFHMTLLVNTDCEVMNRVLTPERAKLESKGITSVRNRVITLEEHLNRVLDIDEIMSGFAEFIQWKM
;
A
#
# COMPACT_ATOMS: atom_id res chain seq x y z
N LYS A 1 6.00 14.82 13.32
CA LYS A 1 5.49 15.34 12.04
C LYS A 1 5.31 14.26 11.01
N ILE A 2 6.35 13.47 10.75
CA ILE A 2 6.21 12.35 9.81
C ILE A 2 5.22 11.31 10.33
N GLN A 3 5.18 11.08 11.63
CA GLN A 3 4.23 10.16 12.24
C GLN A 3 2.80 10.59 12.01
N ASN A 4 2.52 11.91 12.10
CA ASN A 4 1.19 12.42 11.83
C ASN A 4 0.79 12.22 10.38
N PHE A 5 1.72 12.41 9.46
CA PHE A 5 1.47 12.16 8.04
C PHE A 5 1.13 10.69 7.79
N CYS A 6 1.92 9.78 8.37
CA CYS A 6 1.68 8.34 8.23
C CYS A 6 0.34 7.92 8.82
N LEU A 7 -0.06 8.50 9.96
CA LEU A 7 -1.37 8.26 10.54
C LEU A 7 -2.50 8.76 9.66
N ASN A 8 -2.30 9.91 9.01
CA ASN A 8 -3.32 10.46 8.13
C ASN A 8 -3.56 9.58 6.90
N ILE A 9 -2.52 8.92 6.41
CA ILE A 9 -2.67 7.95 5.32
C ILE A 9 -3.58 6.79 5.77
N VAL A 10 -3.33 6.25 6.96
CA VAL A 10 -4.17 5.18 7.52
C VAL A 10 -5.62 5.64 7.69
N LYS A 11 -5.82 6.86 8.18
CA LYS A 11 -7.15 7.43 8.35
C LYS A 11 -7.88 7.62 7.04
N PHE A 12 -7.17 8.05 6.01
CA PHE A 12 -7.76 8.17 4.68
C PHE A 12 -8.23 6.81 4.17
N LEU A 13 -7.42 5.78 4.32
CA LEU A 13 -7.79 4.44 3.89
C LEU A 13 -8.99 3.91 4.67
N GLU A 14 -9.11 4.22 5.95
CA GLU A 14 -10.30 3.89 6.73
C GLU A 14 -11.56 4.53 6.14
N ARG A 15 -11.47 5.78 5.69
CA ARG A 15 -12.60 6.47 5.06
C ARG A 15 -13.00 5.82 3.73
N VAL A 16 -12.03 5.26 3.02
CA VAL A 16 -12.30 4.51 1.78
C VAL A 16 -12.93 3.15 2.10
N GLY A 17 -12.72 2.64 3.31
CA GLY A 17 -13.27 1.37 3.76
C GLY A 17 -12.22 0.30 4.04
N ALA A 18 -10.95 0.65 4.03
CA ALA A 18 -9.86 -0.31 4.23
C ALA A 18 -9.13 -0.03 5.54
N GLU A 19 -9.12 -0.99 6.43
CA GLU A 19 -8.34 -0.91 7.66
C GLU A 19 -6.91 -1.37 7.39
N ALA A 20 -6.01 -0.40 7.29
CA ALA A 20 -4.60 -0.65 7.04
C ALA A 20 -3.77 -0.33 8.28
N LYS A 21 -2.61 -0.96 8.36
CA LYS A 21 -1.64 -0.65 9.41
C LYS A 21 -0.24 -0.64 8.83
N TRP A 22 0.64 0.12 9.45
CA TRP A 22 2.05 0.12 9.09
C TRP A 22 2.70 -1.16 9.59
N SER A 23 3.48 -1.80 8.75
CA SER A 23 4.22 -3.01 9.08
C SER A 23 5.67 -2.82 8.71
N GLY A 24 6.56 -3.18 9.61
CA GLY A 24 7.97 -2.93 9.42
C GLY A 24 8.24 -1.44 9.29
N ARG A 25 9.16 -1.07 8.42
CA ARG A 25 9.53 0.35 8.24
C ARG A 25 8.69 1.07 7.19
N ASN A 26 8.29 0.35 6.16
CA ASN A 26 7.90 0.98 4.90
C ASN A 26 6.59 0.50 4.32
N ASP A 27 5.96 -0.51 4.90
CA ASP A 27 4.83 -1.17 4.27
C ASP A 27 3.52 -0.86 4.96
N LEU A 28 2.49 -0.62 4.16
CA LEU A 28 1.11 -0.65 4.64
C LEU A 28 0.51 -1.99 4.25
N VAL A 29 -0.09 -2.64 5.22
CA VAL A 29 -0.70 -3.95 5.02
C VAL A 29 -2.14 -3.93 5.50
N ILE A 30 -2.94 -4.82 4.93
CA ILE A 30 -4.30 -5.11 5.39
C ILE A 30 -4.41 -6.60 5.63
N LEU A 31 -5.37 -6.99 6.44
CA LEU A 31 -5.70 -8.41 6.64
C LEU A 31 -6.71 -8.82 5.57
N ASP A 32 -6.38 -9.88 4.83
CA ASP A 32 -7.31 -10.42 3.86
C ASP A 32 -8.38 -11.30 4.55
N LYS A 33 -9.25 -11.90 3.77
CA LYS A 33 -10.36 -12.73 4.28
C LYS A 33 -9.87 -13.92 5.10
N GLU A 34 -8.64 -14.36 4.85
CA GLU A 34 -8.04 -15.47 5.58
C GLU A 34 -7.25 -15.04 6.80
N GLY A 35 -7.24 -13.75 7.11
CA GLY A 35 -6.48 -13.19 8.23
C GLY A 35 -5.01 -13.00 7.93
N LYS A 36 -4.60 -13.08 6.68
CA LYS A 36 -3.22 -12.92 6.24
C LYS A 36 -2.91 -11.48 5.96
N GLU A 37 -1.74 -11.03 6.37
CA GLU A 37 -1.28 -9.67 6.03
C GLU A 37 -0.83 -9.62 4.58
N ARG A 38 -1.41 -8.69 3.84
CA ARG A 38 -1.05 -8.46 2.45
C ARG A 38 -0.77 -6.98 2.24
N LYS A 39 0.27 -6.70 1.49
CA LYS A 39 0.78 -5.35 1.27
C LYS A 39 -0.05 -4.61 0.23
N ILE A 40 -0.44 -3.39 0.55
CA ILE A 40 -1.13 -2.49 -0.40
C ILE A 40 -0.28 -1.28 -0.75
N SER A 41 0.79 -1.02 -0.01
CA SER A 41 1.65 0.13 -0.26
C SER A 41 3.07 -0.15 0.22
N GLY A 42 4.03 0.32 -0.55
CA GLY A 42 5.40 0.44 -0.12
C GLY A 42 5.82 1.90 -0.12
N SER A 43 6.71 2.26 0.77
CA SER A 43 7.18 3.64 0.87
C SER A 43 8.69 3.71 1.00
N ALA A 44 9.21 4.90 0.74
CA ALA A 44 10.62 5.21 0.98
C ALA A 44 10.74 6.65 1.43
N MET A 45 11.77 6.92 2.19
CA MET A 45 12.00 8.21 2.78
C MET A 45 13.48 8.57 2.65
N LYS A 46 13.75 9.83 2.32
CA LYS A 46 15.10 10.35 2.28
C LYS A 46 15.16 11.65 3.05
N ILE A 47 16.12 11.76 3.95
CA ILE A 47 16.37 12.98 4.69
C ILE A 47 17.70 13.57 4.19
N GLN A 48 17.66 14.84 3.80
CA GLN A 48 18.85 15.56 3.36
C GLN A 48 18.80 16.97 3.94
N GLU A 49 19.78 17.29 4.79
CA GLU A 49 19.81 18.54 5.55
C GLU A 49 18.54 18.68 6.40
N ASP A 50 17.74 19.72 6.17
CA ASP A 50 16.48 19.95 6.89
C ASP A 50 15.25 19.54 6.06
N LYS A 51 15.47 18.82 4.96
CA LYS A 51 14.39 18.43 4.05
C LYS A 51 14.12 16.95 4.13
N LEU A 52 12.84 16.61 4.03
CA LEU A 52 12.36 15.24 4.04
C LEU A 52 11.62 14.98 2.74
N LEU A 53 12.07 13.97 2.02
CA LEU A 53 11.32 13.43 0.87
C LEU A 53 10.70 12.12 1.27
N PHE A 54 9.39 12.05 1.18
CA PHE A 54 8.63 10.81 1.43
C PHE A 54 7.82 10.49 0.18
N HIS A 55 7.91 9.26 -0.29
CA HIS A 55 7.06 8.80 -1.38
C HIS A 55 6.54 7.40 -1.09
N MET A 56 5.38 7.11 -1.65
CA MET A 56 4.75 5.81 -1.46
C MET A 56 3.96 5.42 -2.71
N THR A 57 3.72 4.14 -2.82
CA THR A 57 2.78 3.61 -3.81
C THR A 57 1.48 3.25 -3.09
N LEU A 58 0.41 3.11 -3.86
CA LEU A 58 -0.84 2.57 -3.38
C LEU A 58 -1.43 1.71 -4.50
N LEU A 59 -1.64 0.45 -4.20
CA LEU A 59 -2.22 -0.47 -5.17
C LEU A 59 -3.73 -0.33 -5.14
N VAL A 60 -4.29 0.37 -6.12
CA VAL A 60 -5.73 0.61 -6.22
C VAL A 60 -6.39 -0.48 -7.06
N ASN A 61 -5.98 -0.59 -8.33
CA ASN A 61 -6.57 -1.54 -9.29
C ASN A 61 -5.52 -2.17 -10.20
N THR A 62 -4.30 -2.30 -9.71
CA THR A 62 -3.19 -2.90 -10.45
C THR A 62 -3.51 -4.35 -10.82
N ASP A 63 -3.15 -4.73 -12.04
CA ASP A 63 -3.26 -6.13 -12.46
C ASP A 63 -2.12 -6.93 -11.83
N CYS A 64 -2.43 -7.68 -10.80
CA CYS A 64 -1.44 -8.46 -10.06
C CYS A 64 -0.87 -9.63 -10.87
N GLU A 65 -1.59 -10.12 -11.87
CA GLU A 65 -1.07 -11.16 -12.77
C GLU A 65 0.07 -10.60 -13.62
N VAL A 66 -0.14 -9.40 -14.19
CA VAL A 66 0.90 -8.72 -14.96
C VAL A 66 2.07 -8.37 -14.06
N MET A 67 1.79 -7.84 -12.87
CA MET A 67 2.82 -7.52 -11.89
C MET A 67 3.68 -8.74 -11.55
N ASN A 68 3.04 -9.87 -11.32
CA ASN A 68 3.75 -11.12 -11.02
C ASN A 68 4.69 -11.52 -12.15
N ARG A 69 4.26 -11.37 -13.40
CA ARG A 69 5.09 -11.71 -14.57
C ARG A 69 6.27 -10.76 -14.75
N VAL A 70 6.03 -9.47 -14.48
CA VAL A 70 7.06 -8.43 -14.67
C VAL A 70 8.10 -8.47 -13.56
N LEU A 71 7.69 -8.63 -12.33
CA LEU A 71 8.58 -8.56 -11.18
C LEU A 71 9.33 -9.85 -10.89
N THR A 72 9.06 -10.92 -11.56
CA THR A 72 9.70 -12.24 -11.47
C THR A 72 10.79 -12.33 -10.37
N PRO A 73 10.43 -12.38 -9.07
CA PRO A 73 11.47 -12.53 -8.04
C PRO A 73 12.12 -13.90 -8.18
N GLU A 74 13.39 -14.00 -7.78
CA GLU A 74 14.08 -15.28 -7.80
C GLU A 74 13.30 -16.30 -6.97
N ARG A 75 13.11 -17.49 -7.54
CA ARG A 75 12.38 -18.58 -6.91
C ARG A 75 12.92 -18.90 -5.53
N ALA A 76 14.24 -18.89 -5.37
CA ALA A 76 14.89 -19.17 -4.10
C ALA A 76 14.50 -18.15 -3.01
N LYS A 77 14.36 -16.88 -3.38
CA LYS A 77 13.91 -15.83 -2.43
C LYS A 77 12.48 -16.05 -1.98
N LEU A 78 11.61 -16.43 -2.90
CA LEU A 78 10.22 -16.69 -2.58
C LEU A 78 10.10 -17.92 -1.67
N GLU A 79 10.81 -18.97 -1.99
CA GLU A 79 10.80 -20.20 -1.22
C GLU A 79 11.33 -20.01 0.19
N SER A 80 12.43 -19.24 0.35
CA SER A 80 13.01 -18.99 1.68
C SER A 80 12.09 -18.17 2.57
N LYS A 81 11.18 -17.38 2.00
CA LYS A 81 10.19 -16.59 2.74
C LYS A 81 8.84 -17.31 2.86
N GLY A 82 8.73 -18.51 2.33
CA GLY A 82 7.47 -19.23 2.32
C GLY A 82 6.42 -18.61 1.40
N ILE A 83 6.86 -17.86 0.38
CA ILE A 83 5.98 -17.15 -0.54
C ILE A 83 6.12 -17.77 -1.92
N THR A 84 5.00 -18.13 -2.54
CA THR A 84 5.00 -18.79 -3.86
C THR A 84 4.84 -17.82 -5.01
N SER A 85 4.34 -16.60 -4.76
CA SER A 85 4.17 -15.58 -5.81
C SER A 85 4.05 -14.19 -5.20
N VAL A 86 4.33 -13.18 -6.03
CA VAL A 86 4.11 -11.77 -5.66
C VAL A 86 2.65 -11.53 -5.32
N ARG A 87 1.74 -12.21 -6.04
CA ARG A 87 0.30 -12.09 -5.82
C ARG A 87 -0.12 -12.43 -4.39
N ASN A 88 0.56 -13.37 -3.74
CA ASN A 88 0.25 -13.75 -2.36
C ASN A 88 0.74 -12.73 -1.33
N ARG A 89 1.66 -11.83 -1.73
CA ARG A 89 2.20 -10.80 -0.86
C ARG A 89 1.42 -9.50 -0.91
N VAL A 90 0.79 -9.21 -2.03
CA VAL A 90 0.16 -7.91 -2.30
C VAL A 90 -1.33 -8.08 -2.55
N ILE A 91 -2.07 -7.00 -2.35
CA ILE A 91 -3.49 -6.93 -2.67
C ILE A 91 -3.79 -5.50 -3.11
N THR A 92 -4.80 -5.34 -3.96
CA THR A 92 -5.27 -4.01 -4.33
C THR A 92 -6.47 -3.62 -3.48
N LEU A 93 -6.75 -2.32 -3.44
CA LEU A 93 -7.96 -1.83 -2.77
C LEU A 93 -9.22 -2.39 -3.42
N GLU A 94 -9.24 -2.48 -4.76
CA GLU A 94 -10.39 -3.07 -5.47
C GLU A 94 -10.67 -4.49 -5.02
N GLU A 95 -9.62 -5.30 -4.95
CA GLU A 95 -9.75 -6.69 -4.52
C GLU A 95 -10.24 -6.77 -3.09
N HIS A 96 -9.64 -5.99 -2.20
CA HIS A 96 -9.98 -6.01 -0.78
C HIS A 96 -11.42 -5.53 -0.52
N LEU A 97 -11.85 -4.46 -1.17
CA LEU A 97 -13.18 -3.88 -1.00
C LEU A 97 -14.23 -4.56 -1.86
N ASN A 98 -13.81 -5.40 -2.79
CA ASN A 98 -14.66 -6.11 -3.73
C ASN A 98 -15.59 -5.16 -4.49
N ARG A 99 -15.02 -4.09 -5.02
CA ARG A 99 -15.74 -3.12 -5.86
C ARG A 99 -14.77 -2.41 -6.79
N VAL A 100 -15.30 -1.91 -7.91
CA VAL A 100 -14.51 -1.15 -8.88
C VAL A 100 -14.20 0.23 -8.30
N LEU A 101 -12.94 0.64 -8.38
CA LEU A 101 -12.49 1.94 -7.90
C LEU A 101 -11.89 2.73 -9.05
N ASP A 102 -12.19 4.03 -9.07
CA ASP A 102 -11.57 4.97 -10.00
C ASP A 102 -10.32 5.55 -9.36
N ILE A 103 -9.18 5.34 -10.00
CA ILE A 103 -7.90 5.80 -9.46
C ILE A 103 -7.86 7.34 -9.31
N ASP A 104 -8.51 8.07 -10.24
CA ASP A 104 -8.55 9.52 -10.16
C ASP A 104 -9.36 10.01 -8.97
N GLU A 105 -10.45 9.33 -8.63
CA GLU A 105 -11.23 9.64 -7.44
C GLU A 105 -10.44 9.39 -6.16
N ILE A 106 -9.69 8.29 -6.11
CA ILE A 106 -8.84 7.98 -4.96
C ILE A 106 -7.75 9.03 -4.81
N MET A 107 -7.10 9.41 -5.90
CA MET A 107 -6.05 10.43 -5.87
C MET A 107 -6.57 11.79 -5.44
N SER A 108 -7.69 12.21 -6.01
CA SER A 108 -8.32 13.49 -5.66
C SER A 108 -8.78 13.52 -4.21
N GLY A 109 -9.40 12.42 -3.76
CA GLY A 109 -9.84 12.29 -2.39
C GLY A 109 -8.68 12.32 -1.40
N PHE A 110 -7.58 11.68 -1.74
CA PHE A 110 -6.39 11.69 -0.91
C PHE A 110 -5.78 13.10 -0.81
N ALA A 111 -5.64 13.78 -1.94
CA ALA A 111 -5.10 15.13 -1.98
C ALA A 111 -5.93 16.08 -1.14
N GLU A 112 -7.25 16.02 -1.26
CA GLU A 112 -8.19 16.84 -0.50
C GLU A 112 -8.09 16.53 1.00
N PHE A 113 -8.05 15.25 1.35
CA PHE A 113 -7.96 14.81 2.75
C PHE A 113 -6.68 15.34 3.40
N ILE A 114 -5.54 15.24 2.71
CA ILE A 114 -4.25 15.68 3.23
C ILE A 114 -4.23 17.19 3.42
N GLN A 115 -4.84 17.96 2.50
CA GLN A 115 -4.92 19.42 2.65
C GLN A 115 -5.64 19.81 3.94
N TRP A 116 -6.71 19.12 4.28
CA TRP A 116 -7.47 19.38 5.49
C TRP A 116 -6.69 19.06 6.77
N LYS A 117 -5.73 18.13 6.70
CA LYS A 117 -4.98 17.66 7.86
C LYS A 117 -3.62 18.36 8.04
N MET A 118 -3.17 19.05 7.01
CA MET A 118 -1.94 19.81 7.07
C MET A 118 -2.20 21.24 7.44
#